data_67b0851880313a8dadbcf2d70fa438c4
#
_entry.id   67b0851880313a8dadbcf2d70fa438c4
#
_cell.length_a   1.000
_cell.length_b   1.000
_cell.length_c   1.000
_cell.angle_alpha   90.00
_cell.angle_beta   90.00
_cell.angle_gamma   90.00
#
_symmetry.space_group_name_H-M   'P 1'
#
loop_
_entity.id
_entity.type
_entity.pdbx_description
1 polymer ?
#
loop_
_entity_poly.entity_id
_entity_poly.type
_entity_poly.pdbx_seq_one_letter_code
_entity_poly.pdbx_strand_id
1 'polypeptide(L)'
;MKLSARGAMQPIYEDNHYIAFIKPCGISTEPQFEEEVKAFIKVRDEKPGNVYLRATHRLDRAASGIVLFSKTEKGLVRMHELMRQRKVKKTYLALLEGDLKPSQGTWQDPILKLEHKASISLIGKDAILHYHVLKNEKSRSLVEFDLVTGRYHQIRVQAASRGFFVVGDDWYKKNKPTLSIALFHKKMEFIHPIKGTLCIIEVDCPFI
;
A
#
# COMPACT_ATOMS: atom_id res chain seq x y z
N MET A 1 -16.83 6.89 -24.28
CA MET A 1 -16.65 6.12 -23.02
C MET A 1 -16.44 7.16 -21.90
N LYS A 2 -17.45 7.35 -21.03
CA LYS A 2 -17.47 8.43 -20.02
C LYS A 2 -16.41 8.17 -18.95
N LEU A 3 -15.43 9.05 -18.84
CA LEU A 3 -14.60 9.19 -17.65
C LEU A 3 -15.53 9.60 -16.49
N SER A 4 -15.89 8.65 -15.63
CA SER A 4 -16.60 8.94 -14.39
C SER A 4 -15.69 9.80 -13.51
N ALA A 5 -16.27 10.83 -12.90
CA ALA A 5 -15.66 11.83 -12.04
C ALA A 5 -14.71 11.19 -10.98
N ARG A 6 -13.43 11.05 -11.30
CA ARG A 6 -12.39 10.98 -10.28
C ARG A 6 -12.36 12.37 -9.65
N GLY A 7 -12.62 12.47 -8.35
CA GLY A 7 -12.43 13.72 -7.61
C GLY A 7 -11.05 14.29 -7.96
N ALA A 8 -10.93 15.63 -7.99
CA ALA A 8 -9.70 16.31 -8.40
C ALA A 8 -8.51 15.72 -7.63
N MET A 9 -7.49 15.25 -8.36
CA MET A 9 -6.25 14.71 -7.76
C MET A 9 -5.64 15.81 -6.88
N GLN A 10 -5.44 15.51 -5.59
CA GLN A 10 -4.81 16.44 -4.67
C GLN A 10 -3.76 15.71 -3.82
N PRO A 11 -2.61 16.33 -3.56
CA PRO A 11 -1.63 15.77 -2.66
C PRO A 11 -2.17 15.78 -1.22
N ILE A 12 -1.97 14.67 -0.51
CA ILE A 12 -2.27 14.53 0.92
C ILE A 12 -1.08 14.93 1.81
N TYR A 13 0.10 15.01 1.22
CA TYR A 13 1.33 15.51 1.82
C TYR A 13 2.23 16.04 0.72
N GLU A 14 2.91 17.16 0.96
CA GLU A 14 3.93 17.67 0.07
C GLU A 14 5.00 18.48 0.81
N ASP A 15 6.26 18.28 0.42
CA ASP A 15 7.37 19.14 0.77
C ASP A 15 8.37 19.26 -0.40
N ASN A 16 9.56 19.78 -0.16
CA ASN A 16 10.56 19.96 -1.22
C ASN A 16 11.09 18.65 -1.80
N HIS A 17 11.00 17.52 -1.08
CA HIS A 17 11.60 16.23 -1.43
C HIS A 17 10.59 15.14 -1.74
N TYR A 18 9.41 15.22 -1.12
CA TYR A 18 8.38 14.18 -1.22
C TYR A 18 7.01 14.76 -1.48
N ILE A 19 6.17 13.96 -2.11
CA ILE A 19 4.76 14.23 -2.31
C ILE A 19 3.98 12.91 -2.19
N ALA A 20 2.82 12.90 -1.57
CA ALA A 20 1.99 11.72 -1.42
C ALA A 20 0.59 11.94 -1.97
N PHE A 21 0.05 10.86 -2.54
CA PHE A 21 -1.31 10.81 -3.08
C PHE A 21 -2.00 9.51 -2.67
N ILE A 22 -3.32 9.48 -2.74
CA ILE A 22 -4.11 8.26 -2.64
C ILE A 22 -4.18 7.59 -4.00
N LYS A 23 -3.55 6.42 -4.14
CA LYS A 23 -3.67 5.59 -5.33
C LYS A 23 -5.04 4.90 -5.34
N PRO A 24 -5.83 5.00 -6.40
CA PRO A 24 -7.05 4.21 -6.53
C PRO A 24 -6.75 2.73 -6.83
N CYS A 25 -7.76 1.86 -6.64
CA CYS A 25 -7.71 0.48 -7.14
C CYS A 25 -7.66 0.44 -8.67
N GLY A 26 -7.23 -0.70 -9.22
CA GLY A 26 -7.31 -1.01 -10.65
C GLY A 26 -6.15 -0.51 -11.50
N ILE A 27 -5.29 0.37 -10.97
CA ILE A 27 -4.10 0.88 -11.67
C ILE A 27 -2.82 0.48 -10.95
N SER A 28 -1.74 0.27 -11.69
CA SER A 28 -0.42 -0.01 -11.12
C SER A 28 0.17 1.26 -10.49
N THR A 29 1.03 1.11 -9.48
CA THR A 29 1.78 2.25 -8.94
C THR A 29 2.74 2.78 -9.98
N GLU A 30 3.46 1.88 -10.65
CA GLU A 30 4.38 2.15 -11.74
C GLU A 30 3.99 1.28 -12.95
N PRO A 31 3.92 1.83 -14.17
CA PRO A 31 4.11 3.25 -14.49
C PRO A 31 2.82 4.09 -14.36
N GLN A 32 1.61 3.49 -14.32
CA GLN A 32 0.35 4.19 -14.56
C GLN A 32 0.10 5.36 -13.60
N PHE A 33 0.10 5.12 -12.28
CA PHE A 33 -0.19 6.17 -11.30
C PHE A 33 0.94 7.20 -11.21
N GLU A 34 2.20 6.76 -11.35
CA GLU A 34 3.36 7.67 -11.41
C GLU A 34 3.24 8.66 -12.56
N GLU A 35 2.84 8.21 -13.75
CA GLU A 35 2.66 9.09 -14.91
C GLU A 35 1.45 10.03 -14.74
N GLU A 36 0.35 9.57 -14.16
CA GLU A 36 -0.80 10.43 -13.83
C GLU A 36 -0.38 11.55 -12.87
N VAL A 37 0.41 11.24 -11.84
CA VAL A 37 0.91 12.23 -10.86
C VAL A 37 1.92 13.19 -11.50
N LYS A 38 2.82 12.71 -12.37
CA LYS A 38 3.75 13.58 -13.13
C LYS A 38 3.00 14.58 -13.99
N ALA A 39 1.96 14.12 -14.72
CA ALA A 39 1.14 14.99 -15.54
C ALA A 39 0.42 16.05 -14.69
N PHE A 40 -0.13 15.66 -13.55
CA PHE A 40 -0.76 16.58 -12.60
C PHE A 40 0.22 17.65 -12.11
N ILE A 41 1.42 17.27 -11.65
CA ILE A 41 2.44 18.21 -11.17
C ILE A 41 2.88 19.16 -12.30
N LYS A 42 3.05 18.63 -13.52
CA LYS A 42 3.45 19.43 -14.67
C LYS A 42 2.45 20.54 -14.98
N VAL A 43 1.17 20.23 -14.94
CA VAL A 43 0.09 21.21 -15.16
C VAL A 43 -0.01 22.18 -13.99
N ARG A 44 -0.08 21.68 -12.75
CA ARG A 44 -0.25 22.50 -11.55
C ARG A 44 0.86 23.54 -11.37
N ASP A 45 2.11 23.11 -11.60
CA ASP A 45 3.31 23.94 -11.37
C ASP A 45 3.83 24.61 -12.64
N GLU A 46 3.08 24.56 -13.76
CA GLU A 46 3.41 25.14 -15.06
C GLU A 46 4.83 24.81 -15.54
N LYS A 47 5.31 23.57 -15.25
CA LYS A 47 6.69 23.17 -15.54
C LYS A 47 6.92 23.00 -17.06
N PRO A 48 7.88 23.72 -17.67
CA PRO A 48 8.13 23.59 -19.11
C PRO A 48 8.86 22.29 -19.49
N GLY A 49 9.57 21.67 -18.55
CA GLY A 49 10.39 20.48 -18.77
C GLY A 49 9.80 19.19 -18.19
N ASN A 50 10.66 18.19 -18.08
CA ASN A 50 10.32 16.93 -17.44
C ASN A 50 10.24 17.07 -15.91
N VAL A 51 9.25 16.39 -15.31
CA VAL A 51 9.10 16.31 -13.87
C VAL A 51 9.81 15.05 -13.39
N TYR A 52 10.84 15.22 -12.55
CA TYR A 52 11.37 14.07 -11.81
C TYR A 52 10.37 13.66 -10.74
N LEU A 53 9.91 12.45 -10.81
CA LEU A 53 9.05 11.83 -9.81
C LEU A 53 9.27 10.32 -9.84
N ARG A 54 9.46 9.71 -8.67
CA ARG A 54 9.60 8.27 -8.53
C ARG A 54 8.85 7.77 -7.31
N ALA A 55 8.08 6.71 -7.46
CA ALA A 55 7.44 6.04 -6.34
C ALA A 55 8.51 5.47 -5.37
N THR A 56 8.37 5.76 -4.08
CA THR A 56 9.30 5.22 -3.06
C THR A 56 8.95 3.78 -2.67
N HIS A 57 7.71 3.39 -2.88
CA HIS A 57 7.19 2.04 -2.65
C HIS A 57 6.02 1.77 -3.59
N ARG A 58 5.55 0.53 -3.62
CA ARG A 58 4.44 0.12 -4.48
C ARG A 58 3.29 -0.46 -3.67
N LEU A 59 2.09 -0.26 -4.17
CA LEU A 59 0.90 -1.00 -3.79
C LEU A 59 0.51 -1.96 -4.91
N ASP A 60 -0.14 -3.05 -4.55
CA ASP A 60 -0.75 -3.95 -5.53
C ASP A 60 -1.74 -3.18 -6.42
N ARG A 61 -1.89 -3.62 -7.66
CA ARG A 61 -2.85 -2.98 -8.59
C ARG A 61 -4.26 -2.90 -8.02
N ALA A 62 -4.69 -3.96 -7.34
CA ALA A 62 -6.02 -4.07 -6.77
C ALA A 62 -6.19 -3.34 -5.41
N ALA A 63 -5.10 -2.98 -4.73
CA ALA A 63 -5.15 -2.24 -3.47
C ALA A 63 -5.14 -0.73 -3.69
N SER A 64 -5.62 0.02 -2.71
CA SER A 64 -5.64 1.48 -2.70
C SER A 64 -4.92 2.07 -1.49
N GLY A 65 -4.80 3.40 -1.44
CA GLY A 65 -4.24 4.13 -0.30
C GLY A 65 -2.97 4.92 -0.62
N ILE A 66 -2.25 5.28 0.42
CA ILE A 66 -1.10 6.19 0.37
C ILE A 66 0.01 5.63 -0.50
N VAL A 67 0.45 6.43 -1.48
CA VAL A 67 1.72 6.24 -2.19
C VAL A 67 2.55 7.51 -2.05
N LEU A 68 3.75 7.35 -1.50
CA LEU A 68 4.74 8.41 -1.36
C LEU A 68 5.68 8.39 -2.57
N PHE A 69 5.83 9.54 -3.22
CA PHE A 69 6.77 9.75 -4.30
C PHE A 69 7.92 10.64 -3.85
N SER A 70 9.09 10.42 -4.40
CA SER A 70 10.23 11.32 -4.27
C SER A 70 10.26 12.28 -5.45
N LYS A 71 10.44 13.57 -5.14
CA LYS A 71 10.63 14.67 -6.11
C LYS A 71 12.11 14.85 -6.48
N THR A 72 13.02 14.08 -5.85
CA THR A 72 14.47 14.15 -6.08
C THR A 72 15.11 12.77 -6.00
N GLU A 73 16.17 12.53 -6.77
CA GLU A 73 16.92 11.26 -6.70
C GLU A 73 17.53 11.02 -5.32
N LYS A 74 18.11 12.05 -4.71
CA LYS A 74 18.66 12.00 -3.35
C LYS A 74 17.60 11.61 -2.30
N GLY A 75 16.39 12.13 -2.44
CA GLY A 75 15.25 11.75 -1.59
C GLY A 75 14.88 10.28 -1.77
N LEU A 76 14.83 9.80 -3.02
CA LEU A 76 14.52 8.41 -3.32
C LEU A 76 15.49 7.43 -2.65
N VAL A 77 16.81 7.66 -2.85
CA VAL A 77 17.86 6.81 -2.27
C VAL A 77 17.76 6.75 -0.75
N ARG A 78 17.57 7.91 -0.11
CA ARG A 78 17.44 7.98 1.36
C ARG A 78 16.19 7.29 1.88
N MET A 79 15.05 7.42 1.18
CA MET A 79 13.82 6.75 1.58
C MET A 79 13.93 5.22 1.41
N HIS A 80 14.55 4.74 0.34
CA HIS A 80 14.81 3.32 0.14
C HIS A 80 15.72 2.76 1.25
N GLU A 81 16.71 3.54 1.72
CA GLU A 81 17.56 3.16 2.85
C GLU A 81 16.75 3.02 4.15
N LEU A 82 15.86 3.98 4.46
CA LEU A 82 14.96 3.87 5.62
C LEU A 82 14.07 2.65 5.53
N MET A 83 13.54 2.34 4.35
CA MET A 83 12.70 1.14 4.14
C MET A 83 13.50 -0.15 4.31
N ARG A 84 14.74 -0.20 3.80
CA ARG A 84 15.65 -1.33 3.97
C ARG A 84 15.99 -1.58 5.44
N GLN A 85 16.16 -0.50 6.21
CA GLN A 85 16.40 -0.51 7.65
C GLN A 85 15.12 -0.75 8.49
N ARG A 86 13.94 -0.91 7.85
CA ARG A 86 12.63 -1.04 8.51
C ARG A 86 12.28 0.13 9.42
N LYS A 87 12.75 1.33 9.11
CA LYS A 87 12.48 2.58 9.83
C LYS A 87 11.25 3.34 9.31
N VAL A 88 10.52 2.75 8.38
CA VAL A 88 9.25 3.27 7.87
C VAL A 88 8.15 2.33 8.34
N LYS A 89 7.28 2.80 9.22
CA LYS A 89 6.09 2.08 9.63
C LYS A 89 5.00 2.26 8.58
N LYS A 90 4.28 1.20 8.29
CA LYS A 90 3.17 1.17 7.32
C LYS A 90 2.01 0.42 7.91
N THR A 91 0.90 1.12 8.08
CA THR A 91 -0.34 0.55 8.61
C THR A 91 -1.38 0.46 7.49
N TYR A 92 -1.97 -0.71 7.36
CA TYR A 92 -3.02 -1.01 6.39
C TYR A 92 -4.31 -1.35 7.11
N LEU A 93 -5.43 -1.05 6.46
CA LEU A 93 -6.74 -1.60 6.83
C LEU A 93 -7.19 -2.58 5.77
N ALA A 94 -7.74 -3.70 6.20
CA ALA A 94 -8.39 -4.64 5.31
C ALA A 94 -9.71 -5.13 5.91
N LEU A 95 -10.68 -5.37 5.04
CA LEU A 95 -11.88 -6.11 5.38
C LEU A 95 -11.67 -7.56 4.95
N LEU A 96 -11.64 -8.47 5.90
CA LEU A 96 -11.50 -9.91 5.67
C LEU A 96 -12.86 -10.61 5.71
N GLU A 97 -13.04 -11.63 4.91
CA GLU A 97 -14.15 -12.58 5.06
C GLU A 97 -13.88 -13.50 6.25
N GLY A 98 -14.89 -13.73 7.10
CA GLY A 98 -14.81 -14.54 8.31
C GLY A 98 -14.52 -13.73 9.58
N ASP A 99 -14.69 -14.37 10.72
CA ASP A 99 -14.46 -13.78 12.05
C ASP A 99 -13.06 -14.15 12.53
N LEU A 100 -12.10 -13.27 12.31
CA LEU A 100 -10.70 -13.49 12.70
C LEU A 100 -10.56 -13.48 14.22
N LYS A 101 -9.98 -14.56 14.76
CA LYS A 101 -9.64 -14.73 16.17
C LYS A 101 -8.23 -15.35 16.30
N PRO A 102 -7.45 -14.97 17.33
CA PRO A 102 -7.74 -13.95 18.35
C PRO A 102 -7.77 -12.53 17.76
N SER A 103 -8.19 -11.54 18.56
CA SER A 103 -8.36 -10.15 18.12
C SER A 103 -7.06 -9.44 17.77
N GLN A 104 -5.90 -9.99 18.13
CA GLN A 104 -4.58 -9.48 17.78
C GLN A 104 -3.57 -10.60 17.68
N GLY A 105 -2.52 -10.40 16.93
CA GLY A 105 -1.46 -11.39 16.79
C GLY A 105 -0.38 -10.98 15.80
N THR A 106 0.51 -11.94 15.55
CA THR A 106 1.60 -11.80 14.58
C THR A 106 1.52 -12.93 13.57
N TRP A 107 1.58 -12.60 12.29
CA TRP A 107 1.78 -13.59 11.24
C TRP A 107 3.21 -13.53 10.75
N GLN A 108 3.85 -14.70 10.76
CA GLN A 108 5.21 -14.87 10.26
C GLN A 108 5.22 -16.09 9.33
N ASP A 109 5.53 -15.87 8.08
CA ASP A 109 5.56 -16.90 7.05
C ASP A 109 6.65 -16.58 6.02
N PRO A 110 7.33 -17.59 5.45
CA PRO A 110 8.21 -17.37 4.31
C PRO A 110 7.38 -17.24 3.02
N ILE A 111 7.50 -16.11 2.33
CA ILE A 111 6.74 -15.81 1.11
C ILE A 111 7.63 -15.91 -0.12
N LEU A 112 7.22 -16.76 -1.07
CA LEU A 112 7.80 -16.88 -2.40
C LEU A 112 6.97 -16.06 -3.39
N LYS A 113 7.63 -15.14 -4.10
CA LYS A 113 7.01 -14.42 -5.21
C LYS A 113 7.01 -15.31 -6.44
N LEU A 114 5.83 -15.57 -6.97
CA LEU A 114 5.60 -16.17 -8.30
C LEU A 114 5.38 -15.05 -9.33
N GLU A 115 5.18 -15.41 -10.59
CA GLU A 115 4.99 -14.43 -11.67
C GLU A 115 3.86 -13.43 -11.38
N HIS A 116 2.68 -13.92 -11.01
CA HIS A 116 1.49 -13.10 -10.77
C HIS A 116 0.89 -13.24 -9.37
N LYS A 117 1.42 -14.13 -8.54
CA LYS A 117 0.97 -14.42 -7.18
C LYS A 117 2.12 -14.48 -6.20
N ALA A 118 1.80 -14.57 -4.93
CA ALA A 118 2.70 -15.04 -3.90
C ALA A 118 2.15 -16.34 -3.30
N SER A 119 3.04 -17.16 -2.76
CA SER A 119 2.70 -18.38 -2.02
C SER A 119 3.54 -18.48 -0.74
N ILE A 120 2.99 -19.13 0.28
CA ILE A 120 3.79 -19.55 1.44
C ILE A 120 4.65 -20.74 1.00
N SER A 121 5.98 -20.64 1.21
CA SER A 121 6.94 -21.65 0.77
C SER A 121 8.23 -21.57 1.57
N LEU A 122 8.78 -22.69 1.98
CA LEU A 122 10.03 -22.77 2.77
C LEU A 122 11.23 -22.08 2.12
N ILE A 123 11.26 -21.99 0.79
CA ILE A 123 12.30 -21.27 0.04
C ILE A 123 11.98 -19.77 -0.13
N GLY A 124 10.88 -19.30 0.45
CA GLY A 124 10.47 -17.90 0.41
C GLY A 124 11.31 -17.00 1.32
N LYS A 125 11.04 -15.71 1.26
CA LYS A 125 11.66 -14.70 2.14
C LYS A 125 10.75 -14.44 3.33
N ASP A 126 11.31 -14.34 4.54
CA ASP A 126 10.55 -14.02 5.75
C ASP A 126 9.66 -12.80 5.59
N ALA A 127 8.42 -12.96 5.99
CA ALA A 127 7.39 -11.94 5.99
C ALA A 127 6.72 -11.90 7.36
N ILE A 128 6.78 -10.74 8.00
CA ILE A 128 6.26 -10.51 9.35
C ILE A 128 5.32 -9.32 9.32
N LEU A 129 4.14 -9.48 9.91
CA LEU A 129 3.20 -8.41 10.21
C LEU A 129 2.55 -8.64 11.58
N HIS A 130 2.11 -7.56 12.18
CA HIS A 130 1.22 -7.60 13.34
C HIS A 130 -0.19 -7.23 12.89
N TYR A 131 -1.21 -7.79 13.54
CA TYR A 131 -2.60 -7.44 13.24
C TYR A 131 -3.40 -7.16 14.49
N HIS A 132 -4.40 -6.30 14.35
CA HIS A 132 -5.40 -6.01 15.35
C HIS A 132 -6.79 -5.95 14.70
N VAL A 133 -7.73 -6.76 15.19
CA VAL A 133 -9.13 -6.78 14.75
C VAL A 133 -9.85 -5.61 15.39
N LEU A 134 -10.24 -4.64 14.59
CA LEU A 134 -10.98 -3.45 15.06
C LEU A 134 -12.45 -3.76 15.27
N LYS A 135 -13.03 -4.63 14.41
CA LYS A 135 -14.45 -5.00 14.47
C LYS A 135 -14.70 -6.33 13.76
N ASN A 136 -15.56 -7.14 14.34
CA ASN A 136 -16.16 -8.31 13.69
C ASN A 136 -17.66 -8.05 13.49
N GLU A 137 -18.14 -8.14 12.26
CA GLU A 137 -19.54 -7.89 11.92
C GLU A 137 -19.95 -8.67 10.66
N LYS A 138 -21.09 -9.36 10.71
CA LYS A 138 -21.69 -10.07 9.56
C LYS A 138 -20.72 -11.03 8.85
N SER A 139 -20.01 -11.84 9.65
CA SER A 139 -18.97 -12.77 9.14
C SER A 139 -17.85 -12.06 8.35
N ARG A 140 -17.50 -10.85 8.78
CA ARG A 140 -16.34 -10.09 8.28
C ARG A 140 -15.57 -9.48 9.42
N SER A 141 -14.26 -9.37 9.24
CA SER A 141 -13.36 -8.72 10.20
C SER A 141 -12.76 -7.48 9.56
N LEU A 142 -12.95 -6.33 10.17
CA LEU A 142 -12.13 -5.13 9.88
C LEU A 142 -10.85 -5.25 10.68
N VAL A 143 -9.72 -5.31 9.97
CA VAL A 143 -8.41 -5.61 10.57
C VAL A 143 -7.40 -4.53 10.19
N GLU A 144 -6.69 -4.06 11.20
CA GLU A 144 -5.50 -3.23 11.03
C GLU A 144 -4.25 -4.12 10.98
N PHE A 145 -3.38 -3.86 10.03
CA PHE A 145 -2.12 -4.57 9.81
C PHE A 145 -0.93 -3.63 9.85
N ASP A 146 -0.01 -3.86 10.77
CA ASP A 146 1.28 -3.19 10.83
C ASP A 146 2.36 -4.07 10.18
N LEU A 147 2.91 -3.61 9.06
CA LEU A 147 3.89 -4.37 8.31
C LEU A 147 5.32 -4.15 8.84
N VAL A 148 5.93 -5.19 9.39
CA VAL A 148 7.38 -5.24 9.68
C VAL A 148 8.17 -5.44 8.39
N THR A 149 7.64 -6.24 7.47
CA THR A 149 8.20 -6.48 6.12
C THR A 149 7.20 -6.08 5.05
N GLY A 150 7.66 -5.86 3.82
CA GLY A 150 6.82 -5.51 2.68
C GLY A 150 7.03 -6.49 1.52
N ARG A 151 6.59 -7.74 1.65
CA ARG A 151 6.68 -8.73 0.57
C ARG A 151 5.53 -8.56 -0.43
N TYR A 152 5.75 -9.07 -1.62
CA TYR A 152 4.73 -9.06 -2.68
C TYR A 152 3.47 -9.78 -2.22
N HIS A 153 2.31 -9.13 -2.29
CA HIS A 153 1.00 -9.61 -1.83
C HIS A 153 0.97 -10.09 -0.36
N GLN A 154 1.83 -9.58 0.52
CA GLN A 154 2.04 -10.12 1.87
C GLN A 154 0.75 -10.34 2.65
N ILE A 155 -0.03 -9.29 2.90
CA ILE A 155 -1.30 -9.38 3.66
C ILE A 155 -2.24 -10.39 3.01
N ARG A 156 -2.37 -10.34 1.69
CA ARG A 156 -3.28 -11.18 0.91
C ARG A 156 -2.96 -12.66 1.03
N VAL A 157 -1.69 -13.04 0.83
CA VAL A 157 -1.28 -14.45 0.90
C VAL A 157 -1.27 -14.98 2.31
N GLN A 158 -0.87 -14.18 3.31
CA GLN A 158 -0.89 -14.60 4.72
C GLN A 158 -2.31 -14.75 5.25
N ALA A 159 -3.24 -13.88 4.87
CA ALA A 159 -4.65 -14.04 5.19
C ALA A 159 -5.24 -15.29 4.52
N ALA A 160 -5.02 -15.45 3.21
CA ALA A 160 -5.53 -16.58 2.44
C ALA A 160 -5.01 -17.94 2.95
N SER A 161 -3.75 -18.03 3.37
CA SER A 161 -3.16 -19.26 3.94
C SER A 161 -3.81 -19.70 5.26
N ARG A 162 -4.52 -18.77 5.91
CA ARG A 162 -5.28 -19.00 7.16
C ARG A 162 -6.78 -19.14 6.94
N GLY A 163 -7.22 -19.19 5.66
CA GLY A 163 -8.63 -19.30 5.30
C GLY A 163 -9.41 -17.98 5.33
N PHE A 164 -8.74 -16.85 5.60
CA PHE A 164 -9.33 -15.52 5.52
C PHE A 164 -8.97 -14.87 4.19
N PHE A 165 -9.96 -14.34 3.48
CA PHE A 165 -9.73 -13.66 2.21
C PHE A 165 -10.04 -12.18 2.36
N VAL A 166 -9.20 -11.32 1.78
CA VAL A 166 -9.54 -9.91 1.65
C VAL A 166 -10.78 -9.79 0.77
N VAL A 167 -11.79 -9.05 1.21
CA VAL A 167 -13.03 -8.89 0.46
C VAL A 167 -12.73 -8.37 -0.95
N GLY A 168 -13.26 -9.05 -1.96
CA GLY A 168 -13.00 -8.76 -3.38
C GLY A 168 -11.75 -9.42 -3.94
N ASP A 169 -10.96 -10.15 -3.15
CA ASP A 169 -9.75 -10.81 -3.63
C ASP A 169 -10.04 -12.19 -4.26
N ASP A 170 -10.68 -12.15 -5.41
CA ASP A 170 -10.95 -13.36 -6.18
C ASP A 170 -9.68 -14.06 -6.69
N TRP A 171 -8.54 -13.36 -6.72
CA TRP A 171 -7.27 -13.96 -7.13
C TRP A 171 -6.81 -15.05 -6.17
N TYR A 172 -6.90 -14.81 -4.87
CA TYR A 172 -6.55 -15.80 -3.85
C TYR A 172 -7.70 -16.76 -3.52
N LYS A 173 -8.96 -16.32 -3.66
CA LYS A 173 -10.14 -17.11 -3.35
C LYS A 173 -10.54 -18.06 -4.48
N LYS A 174 -10.57 -17.58 -5.73
CA LYS A 174 -11.15 -18.27 -6.89
C LYS A 174 -10.17 -18.42 -8.08
N ASN A 175 -8.93 -18.02 -7.90
CA ASN A 175 -7.92 -17.96 -8.97
C ASN A 175 -8.37 -17.13 -10.20
N LYS A 176 -9.10 -16.02 -9.96
CA LYS A 176 -9.57 -15.10 -10.99
C LYS A 176 -8.96 -13.72 -10.81
N PRO A 177 -8.63 -12.98 -11.90
CA PRO A 177 -8.13 -11.62 -11.80
C PRO A 177 -9.08 -10.72 -11.02
N THR A 178 -8.53 -9.84 -10.20
CA THR A 178 -9.29 -8.85 -9.45
C THR A 178 -8.71 -7.44 -9.67
N LEU A 179 -9.59 -6.44 -9.77
CA LEU A 179 -9.21 -5.05 -9.97
C LEU A 179 -9.34 -4.19 -8.70
N SER A 180 -10.12 -4.67 -7.74
CA SER A 180 -10.38 -3.94 -6.49
C SER A 180 -10.56 -4.91 -5.34
N ILE A 181 -9.85 -4.66 -4.24
CA ILE A 181 -9.95 -5.40 -2.98
C ILE A 181 -10.09 -4.42 -1.83
N ALA A 182 -10.73 -4.84 -0.75
CA ALA A 182 -10.83 -4.04 0.47
C ALA A 182 -9.50 -4.08 1.26
N LEU A 183 -8.43 -3.54 0.67
CA LEU A 183 -7.11 -3.37 1.26
C LEU A 183 -6.62 -1.94 1.00
N PHE A 184 -6.37 -1.21 2.08
CA PHE A 184 -6.07 0.20 2.04
C PHE A 184 -4.83 0.54 2.87
N HIS A 185 -3.83 1.17 2.26
CA HIS A 185 -2.68 1.73 2.97
C HIS A 185 -3.09 3.04 3.65
N LYS A 186 -3.40 2.96 4.94
CA LYS A 186 -4.00 4.04 5.73
C LYS A 186 -2.98 5.03 6.25
N LYS A 187 -1.82 4.51 6.72
CA LYS A 187 -0.86 5.35 7.46
C LYS A 187 0.57 4.98 7.15
N MET A 188 1.42 6.00 7.07
CA MET A 188 2.86 5.89 6.91
C MET A 188 3.58 6.82 7.90
N GLU A 189 4.55 6.28 8.66
CA GLU A 189 5.31 7.04 9.65
C GLU A 189 6.82 6.80 9.46
N PHE A 190 7.59 7.87 9.48
CA PHE A 190 9.06 7.80 9.37
C PHE A 190 9.71 9.09 9.87
N ILE A 191 10.98 9.00 10.25
CA ILE A 191 11.78 10.21 10.45
C ILE A 191 12.20 10.72 9.07
N HIS A 192 11.84 11.96 8.75
CA HIS A 192 12.14 12.57 7.46
C HIS A 192 13.65 12.58 7.21
N PRO A 193 14.18 11.89 6.16
CA PRO A 193 15.61 11.58 6.06
C PRO A 193 16.49 12.81 5.72
N ILE A 194 15.89 13.96 5.51
CA ILE A 194 16.59 15.22 5.22
C ILE A 194 16.36 16.24 6.32
N LYS A 195 15.13 16.34 6.84
CA LYS A 195 14.74 17.30 7.89
C LYS A 195 15.00 16.78 9.30
N GLY A 196 15.07 15.45 9.51
CA GLY A 196 15.24 14.82 10.82
C GLY A 196 13.99 14.86 11.71
N THR A 197 12.86 15.34 11.23
CA THR A 197 11.59 15.44 11.97
C THR A 197 10.70 14.25 11.73
N LEU A 198 9.85 13.90 12.71
CA LEU A 198 8.82 12.88 12.51
C LEU A 198 7.81 13.33 11.45
N CYS A 199 7.58 12.49 10.47
CA CYS A 199 6.58 12.65 9.42
C CYS A 199 5.52 11.56 9.60
N ILE A 200 4.25 11.97 9.70
CA ILE A 200 3.09 11.09 9.77
C ILE A 200 2.17 11.49 8.62
N ILE A 201 1.86 10.55 7.74
CA ILE A 201 0.88 10.71 6.67
C ILE A 201 -0.23 9.71 6.97
N GLU A 202 -1.43 10.20 7.25
CA GLU A 202 -2.59 9.37 7.59
C GLU A 202 -3.83 9.90 6.87
N VAL A 203 -4.69 8.98 6.42
CA VAL A 203 -5.92 9.29 5.70
C VAL A 203 -7.05 8.38 6.15
N ASP A 204 -8.28 8.86 6.03
CA ASP A 204 -9.46 8.05 6.31
C ASP A 204 -9.63 6.94 5.29
N CYS A 205 -10.07 5.79 5.77
CA CYS A 205 -10.31 4.64 4.92
C CYS A 205 -11.72 4.69 4.33
N PRO A 206 -11.89 4.54 3.01
CA PRO A 206 -13.19 4.73 2.35
C PRO A 206 -14.20 3.60 2.57
N PHE A 207 -13.85 2.54 3.30
CA PHE A 207 -14.74 1.40 3.57
C PHE A 207 -14.98 1.15 5.09
N ILE A 208 -14.76 2.17 5.91
CA ILE A 208 -15.12 2.21 7.34
C ILE A 208 -16.33 3.10 7.52
#